data_2d6346af564d3c6022b602df0e3ae8f0
#
_entry.id   2d6346af564d3c6022b602df0e3ae8f0
#
_cell.length_a   1.000
_cell.length_b   1.000
_cell.length_c   1.000
_cell.angle_alpha   90.00
_cell.angle_beta   90.00
_cell.angle_gamma   90.00
#
_symmetry.space_group_name_H-M   'P 1'
#
loop_
_entity.id
_entity.type
_entity.pdbx_description
1 polymer ?
#
loop_
_entity_poly.entity_id
_entity_poly.type
_entity_poly.pdbx_seq_one_letter_code
_entity_poly.pdbx_strand_id
1 'polypeptide(L)'
;MGLLSFFLGLAGCDQRRISELEEGVATEADVRTRFGEPEKIWDAADMASVPLPRATLDVVAAPGARTFEYNRQPAGNVNYMITIGPDGKMSSLRQVLSPQNFKLVIPGMSVEQVRKLLGKPMKVTPYALKQQTEYDWRYLSSPTVPHIFTTVFDADLRVLSTGSAEEALVNPMGGQR
;
A
#
# COMPACT_ATOMS: atom_id res chain seq x y z
N MET A 1 22.02 26.74 -29.01
CA MET A 1 22.42 25.49 -28.39
C MET A 1 21.40 25.19 -27.27
N GLY A 2 20.45 24.33 -27.62
CA GLY A 2 19.32 24.00 -26.74
C GLY A 2 19.68 22.81 -25.81
N LEU A 3 19.52 22.99 -24.52
CA LEU A 3 19.56 21.88 -23.53
C LEU A 3 18.22 21.15 -23.57
N LEU A 4 18.23 19.95 -24.13
CA LEU A 4 17.12 19.00 -24.04
C LEU A 4 17.17 18.33 -22.68
N SER A 5 16.32 18.76 -21.73
CA SER A 5 16.15 18.07 -20.46
C SER A 5 15.31 16.82 -20.68
N PHE A 6 15.96 15.69 -20.62
CA PHE A 6 15.36 14.36 -20.74
C PHE A 6 14.75 13.97 -19.40
N PHE A 7 13.44 14.16 -19.22
CA PHE A 7 12.68 13.54 -18.14
C PHE A 7 12.34 12.10 -18.51
N LEU A 8 13.21 11.17 -18.17
CA LEU A 8 12.92 9.73 -18.24
C LEU A 8 12.23 9.26 -16.97
N GLY A 9 11.13 8.57 -17.18
CA GLY A 9 10.10 8.19 -16.23
C GLY A 9 10.55 7.44 -14.97
N LEU A 10 9.92 7.82 -13.88
CA LEU A 10 10.11 7.33 -12.51
C LEU A 10 9.57 5.90 -12.24
N ALA A 11 8.90 5.26 -13.19
CA ALA A 11 8.32 3.93 -13.00
C ALA A 11 9.35 2.77 -13.02
N GLY A 12 10.53 2.98 -13.60
CA GLY A 12 11.58 1.95 -13.67
C GLY A 12 12.50 1.89 -12.45
N CYS A 13 12.44 2.90 -11.57
CA CYS A 13 13.38 3.02 -10.45
C CYS A 13 13.05 2.09 -9.26
N ASP A 14 11.78 1.83 -8.98
CA ASP A 14 11.40 1.00 -7.82
C ASP A 14 11.73 -0.48 -8.04
N GLN A 15 11.54 -0.99 -9.24
CA GLN A 15 11.82 -2.40 -9.53
C GLN A 15 13.33 -2.74 -9.47
N ARG A 16 14.19 -1.81 -9.89
CA ARG A 16 15.64 -1.91 -9.70
C ARG A 16 16.06 -1.83 -8.24
N ARG A 17 15.43 -0.95 -7.46
CA ARG A 17 15.69 -0.77 -6.03
C ARG A 17 15.30 -2.00 -5.23
N ILE A 18 14.18 -2.65 -5.59
CA ILE A 18 13.69 -3.87 -4.95
C ILE A 18 14.62 -5.05 -5.22
N SER A 19 15.10 -5.22 -6.48
CA SER A 19 15.97 -6.34 -6.85
C SER A 19 17.34 -6.35 -6.17
N GLU A 20 17.71 -5.23 -5.54
CA GLU A 20 18.97 -5.09 -4.79
C GLU A 20 18.80 -5.30 -3.28
N LEU A 21 17.55 -5.49 -2.81
CA LEU A 21 17.24 -5.80 -1.41
C LEU A 21 16.92 -7.30 -1.28
N GLU A 22 17.76 -8.01 -0.56
CA GLU A 22 17.59 -9.43 -0.29
C GLU A 22 17.09 -9.63 1.15
N GLU A 23 16.00 -10.41 1.30
CA GLU A 23 15.45 -10.76 2.62
C GLU A 23 16.48 -11.55 3.44
N GLY A 24 16.62 -11.20 4.72
CA GLY A 24 17.62 -11.77 5.63
C GLY A 24 19.03 -11.17 5.49
N VAL A 25 19.29 -10.36 4.47
CA VAL A 25 20.61 -9.73 4.20
C VAL A 25 20.53 -8.22 4.32
N ALA A 26 19.63 -7.58 3.58
CA ALA A 26 19.48 -6.13 3.56
C ALA A 26 19.15 -5.59 4.97
N THR A 27 19.83 -4.54 5.37
CA THR A 27 19.60 -3.89 6.66
C THR A 27 18.52 -2.82 6.60
N GLU A 28 18.03 -2.36 7.76
CA GLU A 28 17.17 -1.18 7.85
C GLU A 28 17.77 0.02 7.13
N ALA A 29 19.08 0.25 7.26
CA ALA A 29 19.77 1.35 6.60
C ALA A 29 19.71 1.25 5.06
N ASP A 30 19.86 0.03 4.53
CA ASP A 30 19.73 -0.21 3.09
C ASP A 30 18.31 0.09 2.60
N VAL A 31 17.29 -0.34 3.36
CA VAL A 31 15.87 -0.03 3.05
C VAL A 31 15.63 1.48 3.03
N ARG A 32 16.07 2.20 4.07
CA ARG A 32 15.92 3.67 4.15
C ARG A 32 16.69 4.39 3.04
N THR A 33 17.87 3.94 2.69
CA THR A 33 18.66 4.52 1.60
C THR A 33 17.93 4.41 0.26
N ARG A 34 17.19 3.31 0.03
CA ARG A 34 16.53 3.05 -1.25
C ARG A 34 15.09 3.58 -1.34
N PHE A 35 14.34 3.48 -0.25
CA PHE A 35 12.93 3.88 -0.19
C PHE A 35 12.71 5.26 0.44
N GLY A 36 13.72 5.80 1.15
CA GLY A 36 13.59 7.00 1.98
C GLY A 36 13.04 6.68 3.37
N GLU A 37 12.59 7.71 4.08
CA GLU A 37 11.91 7.52 5.36
C GLU A 37 10.53 6.92 5.15
N PRO A 38 10.11 5.95 5.99
CA PRO A 38 8.77 5.39 5.92
C PRO A 38 7.73 6.43 6.33
N GLU A 39 6.56 6.41 5.69
CA GLU A 39 5.47 7.30 6.06
C GLU A 39 4.88 6.92 7.44
N LYS A 40 4.89 5.64 7.77
CA LYS A 40 4.48 5.12 9.07
C LYS A 40 5.27 3.86 9.41
N ILE A 41 5.47 3.65 10.72
CA ILE A 41 6.06 2.43 11.27
C ILE A 41 4.99 1.79 12.16
N TRP A 42 4.75 0.51 11.91
CA TRP A 42 3.86 -0.35 12.70
C TRP A 42 4.69 -1.33 13.50
N ASP A 43 4.38 -1.50 14.78
CA ASP A 43 5.04 -2.51 15.60
C ASP A 43 4.43 -3.92 15.42
N ALA A 44 5.03 -4.92 16.03
CA ALA A 44 4.57 -6.30 15.96
C ALA A 44 3.14 -6.49 16.51
N ALA A 45 2.78 -5.78 17.58
CA ALA A 45 1.46 -5.85 18.20
C ALA A 45 0.39 -5.23 17.28
N ASP A 46 0.73 -4.12 16.62
CA ASP A 46 -0.11 -3.50 15.60
C ASP A 46 -0.43 -4.49 14.48
N MET A 47 0.59 -5.17 13.97
CA MET A 47 0.44 -6.09 12.84
C MET A 47 -0.26 -7.39 13.22
N ALA A 48 -0.18 -7.83 14.48
CA ALA A 48 -0.88 -9.01 14.96
C ALA A 48 -2.41 -8.90 14.90
N SER A 49 -2.94 -7.66 14.85
CA SER A 49 -4.39 -7.40 14.77
C SER A 49 -4.99 -7.51 13.37
N VAL A 50 -4.18 -7.80 12.34
CA VAL A 50 -4.59 -7.79 10.94
C VAL A 50 -4.79 -9.24 10.45
N PRO A 51 -5.85 -9.54 9.67
CA PRO A 51 -6.15 -10.91 9.21
C PRO A 51 -5.24 -11.32 8.03
N LEU A 52 -3.94 -11.34 8.26
CA LEU A 52 -2.96 -11.79 7.28
C LEU A 52 -2.82 -13.33 7.29
N PRO A 53 -2.39 -13.94 6.19
CA PRO A 53 -2.02 -15.36 6.17
C PRO A 53 -0.99 -15.69 7.26
N ARG A 54 -1.08 -16.89 7.84
CA ARG A 54 -0.26 -17.30 8.98
C ARG A 54 1.24 -17.09 8.76
N ALA A 55 1.74 -17.51 7.60
CA ALA A 55 3.16 -17.34 7.26
C ALA A 55 3.60 -15.86 7.25
N THR A 56 2.71 -14.95 6.84
CA THR A 56 2.99 -13.50 6.89
C THR A 56 2.95 -13.00 8.32
N LEU A 57 1.95 -13.42 9.12
CA LEU A 57 1.83 -13.02 10.54
C LEU A 57 3.06 -13.46 11.34
N ASP A 58 3.58 -14.66 11.11
CA ASP A 58 4.77 -15.17 11.82
C ASP A 58 5.99 -14.26 11.60
N VAL A 59 6.04 -13.52 10.50
CA VAL A 59 7.11 -12.54 10.21
C VAL A 59 6.79 -11.15 10.76
N VAL A 60 5.60 -10.60 10.43
CA VAL A 60 5.28 -9.20 10.74
C VAL A 60 4.91 -8.97 12.21
N ALA A 61 4.41 -9.99 12.89
CA ALA A 61 4.07 -9.97 14.31
C ALA A 61 5.13 -10.64 15.20
N ALA A 62 6.31 -10.96 14.66
CA ALA A 62 7.44 -11.47 15.45
C ALA A 62 7.86 -10.43 16.50
N PRO A 63 8.18 -10.83 17.75
CA PRO A 63 8.60 -9.90 18.80
C PRO A 63 9.78 -9.03 18.34
N GLY A 64 9.62 -7.71 18.45
CA GLY A 64 10.63 -6.73 18.02
C GLY A 64 10.63 -6.41 16.52
N ALA A 65 9.79 -7.07 15.70
CA ALA A 65 9.62 -6.70 14.31
C ALA A 65 8.93 -5.35 14.16
N ARG A 66 9.29 -4.60 13.12
CA ARG A 66 8.70 -3.32 12.75
C ARG A 66 8.37 -3.33 11.27
N THR A 67 7.15 -2.97 10.90
CA THR A 67 6.73 -2.89 9.50
C THR A 67 6.67 -1.43 9.05
N PHE A 68 7.45 -1.11 8.03
CA PHE A 68 7.58 0.21 7.42
C PHE A 68 6.61 0.36 6.27
N GLU A 69 5.78 1.40 6.30
CA GLU A 69 4.81 1.74 5.26
C GLU A 69 5.41 2.73 4.26
N TYR A 70 5.46 2.33 2.98
CA TYR A 70 5.90 3.18 1.87
C TYR A 70 4.80 3.28 0.83
N ASN A 71 4.21 4.46 0.71
CA ASN A 71 3.14 4.72 -0.25
C ASN A 71 3.68 5.35 -1.52
N ARG A 72 3.14 4.94 -2.66
CA ARG A 72 3.40 5.56 -3.97
C ARG A 72 2.15 6.23 -4.54
N GLN A 73 1.05 6.22 -3.79
CA GLN A 73 -0.17 6.93 -4.10
C GLN A 73 0.00 8.45 -3.85
N PRO A 74 -0.68 9.33 -4.59
CA PRO A 74 -1.59 9.08 -5.70
C PRO A 74 -0.90 8.92 -7.07
N ALA A 75 0.39 9.25 -7.18
CA ALA A 75 1.10 9.24 -8.47
C ALA A 75 1.38 7.84 -9.01
N GLY A 76 1.56 6.85 -8.11
CA GLY A 76 1.82 5.46 -8.45
C GLY A 76 0.60 4.55 -8.22
N ASN A 77 0.82 3.27 -8.44
CA ASN A 77 -0.19 2.21 -8.35
C ASN A 77 0.25 1.07 -7.41
N VAL A 78 1.20 1.33 -6.54
CA VAL A 78 1.76 0.37 -5.58
C VAL A 78 1.90 1.00 -4.20
N ASN A 79 1.80 0.19 -3.16
CA ASN A 79 2.23 0.48 -1.80
C ASN A 79 3.06 -0.69 -1.30
N TYR A 80 4.08 -0.40 -0.50
CA TYR A 80 4.96 -1.42 0.07
C TYR A 80 4.86 -1.44 1.58
N MET A 81 4.83 -2.65 2.14
CA MET A 81 5.04 -2.93 3.55
C MET A 81 6.34 -3.73 3.68
N ILE A 82 7.35 -3.11 4.29
CA ILE A 82 8.67 -3.70 4.45
C ILE A 82 8.89 -3.97 5.94
N THR A 83 9.09 -5.23 6.30
CA THR A 83 9.30 -5.62 7.70
C THR A 83 10.79 -5.74 8.00
N ILE A 84 11.21 -5.09 9.08
CA ILE A 84 12.53 -5.22 9.68
C ILE A 84 12.41 -6.11 10.89
N GLY A 85 13.17 -7.19 10.90
CA GLY A 85 13.22 -8.14 12.01
C GLY A 85 13.93 -7.57 13.25
N PRO A 86 13.89 -8.30 14.38
CA PRO A 86 14.57 -7.89 15.62
C PRO A 86 16.10 -7.80 15.49
N ASP A 87 16.65 -8.45 14.48
CA ASP A 87 18.08 -8.42 14.14
C ASP A 87 18.49 -7.19 13.29
N GLY A 88 17.53 -6.29 12.98
CA GLY A 88 17.74 -5.10 12.16
C GLY A 88 17.82 -5.36 10.66
N LYS A 89 17.51 -6.58 10.22
CA LYS A 89 17.50 -6.95 8.79
C LYS A 89 16.08 -6.99 8.24
N MET A 90 15.96 -6.76 6.95
CA MET A 90 14.70 -6.90 6.22
C MET A 90 14.28 -8.37 6.19
N SER A 91 13.16 -8.68 6.83
CA SER A 91 12.60 -10.03 6.88
C SER A 91 11.47 -10.25 5.86
N SER A 92 10.91 -9.18 5.30
CA SER A 92 9.86 -9.26 4.28
C SER A 92 9.73 -7.95 3.52
N LEU A 93 9.52 -8.03 2.19
CA LEU A 93 9.11 -6.92 1.33
C LEU A 93 7.86 -7.32 0.57
N ARG A 94 6.74 -6.62 0.81
CA ARG A 94 5.45 -6.93 0.21
C ARG A 94 4.89 -5.73 -0.52
N GLN A 95 4.56 -5.89 -1.82
CA GLN A 95 3.65 -5.00 -2.52
C GLN A 95 2.21 -5.39 -2.13
N VAL A 96 1.45 -4.45 -1.56
CA VAL A 96 0.20 -4.79 -0.88
C VAL A 96 -1.07 -4.49 -1.68
N LEU A 97 -0.99 -3.77 -2.80
CA LEU A 97 -2.15 -3.48 -3.64
C LEU A 97 -2.37 -4.60 -4.65
N SER A 98 -2.99 -5.68 -4.20
CA SER A 98 -3.28 -6.87 -5.01
C SER A 98 -4.67 -7.44 -4.71
N PRO A 99 -5.30 -8.13 -5.69
CA PRO A 99 -6.59 -8.79 -5.48
C PRO A 99 -6.61 -9.77 -4.30
N GLN A 100 -5.48 -10.40 -3.97
CA GLN A 100 -5.34 -11.30 -2.84
C GLN A 100 -5.49 -10.55 -1.52
N ASN A 101 -4.83 -9.40 -1.37
CA ASN A 101 -4.91 -8.58 -0.17
C ASN A 101 -6.26 -7.86 -0.05
N PHE A 102 -6.87 -7.45 -1.18
CA PHE A 102 -8.20 -6.82 -1.16
C PHE A 102 -9.28 -7.74 -0.56
N LYS A 103 -9.17 -9.06 -0.79
CA LYS A 103 -10.09 -10.06 -0.20
C LYS A 103 -9.98 -10.17 1.33
N LEU A 104 -8.90 -9.66 1.92
CA LEU A 104 -8.72 -9.63 3.37
C LEU A 104 -9.47 -8.47 4.01
N VAL A 105 -9.91 -7.47 3.23
CA VAL A 105 -10.72 -6.35 3.72
C VAL A 105 -12.17 -6.82 3.81
N ILE A 106 -12.66 -7.00 5.03
CA ILE A 106 -13.99 -7.51 5.32
C ILE A 106 -14.84 -6.49 6.10
N PRO A 107 -16.18 -6.55 6.01
CA PRO A 107 -17.06 -5.69 6.78
C PRO A 107 -16.74 -5.68 8.28
N GLY A 108 -16.87 -4.49 8.90
CA GLY A 108 -16.57 -4.27 10.32
C GLY A 108 -15.11 -3.89 10.64
N MET A 109 -14.17 -4.04 9.70
CA MET A 109 -12.79 -3.60 9.91
C MET A 109 -12.70 -2.08 10.09
N SER A 110 -11.78 -1.63 10.95
CA SER A 110 -11.49 -0.20 11.10
C SER A 110 -10.62 0.33 9.96
N VAL A 111 -10.63 1.65 9.76
CA VAL A 111 -9.72 2.34 8.82
C VAL A 111 -8.26 1.97 9.08
N GLU A 112 -7.86 1.87 10.36
CA GLU A 112 -6.49 1.52 10.74
C GLU A 112 -6.13 0.08 10.32
N GLN A 113 -7.04 -0.88 10.52
CA GLN A 113 -6.82 -2.27 10.07
C GLN A 113 -6.69 -2.34 8.55
N VAL A 114 -7.54 -1.60 7.80
CA VAL A 114 -7.42 -1.53 6.33
C VAL A 114 -6.10 -0.87 5.92
N ARG A 115 -5.68 0.19 6.61
CA ARG A 115 -4.39 0.83 6.34
C ARG A 115 -3.19 -0.11 6.59
N LYS A 116 -3.24 -0.92 7.64
CA LYS A 116 -2.21 -1.94 7.92
C LYS A 116 -2.15 -3.03 6.83
N LEU A 117 -3.26 -3.26 6.11
CA LEU A 117 -3.32 -4.19 4.96
C LEU A 117 -2.81 -3.56 3.67
N LEU A 118 -3.25 -2.32 3.35
CA LEU A 118 -3.14 -1.74 2.01
C LEU A 118 -2.26 -0.49 1.95
N GLY A 119 -1.86 0.07 3.10
CA GLY A 119 -1.21 1.37 3.17
C GLY A 119 -2.20 2.52 2.98
N LYS A 120 -1.66 3.74 2.86
CA LYS A 120 -2.43 4.96 2.66
C LYS A 120 -3.20 4.95 1.34
N PRO A 121 -4.46 5.39 1.33
CA PRO A 121 -5.24 5.49 0.10
C PRO A 121 -4.75 6.62 -0.81
N MET A 122 -5.06 6.51 -2.10
CA MET A 122 -4.89 7.57 -3.09
C MET A 122 -5.80 8.76 -2.80
N LYS A 123 -7.05 8.47 -2.42
CA LYS A 123 -8.12 9.46 -2.24
C LYS A 123 -9.04 9.04 -1.11
N VAL A 124 -9.55 10.04 -0.39
CA VAL A 124 -10.60 9.89 0.62
C VAL A 124 -11.73 10.84 0.27
N THR A 125 -12.94 10.33 0.10
CA THR A 125 -14.11 11.11 -0.29
C THR A 125 -15.23 10.94 0.75
N PRO A 126 -15.56 11.98 1.54
CA PRO A 126 -16.70 11.93 2.46
C PRO A 126 -18.01 12.18 1.71
N TYR A 127 -19.04 11.40 2.05
CA TYR A 127 -20.42 11.54 1.58
C TYR A 127 -21.34 11.85 2.77
N ALA A 128 -21.44 13.12 3.14
CA ALA A 128 -22.12 13.57 4.35
C ALA A 128 -23.59 13.12 4.43
N LEU A 129 -24.34 13.17 3.33
CA LEU A 129 -25.75 12.75 3.29
C LEU A 129 -25.96 11.26 3.53
N LYS A 130 -24.98 10.43 3.17
CA LYS A 130 -25.00 8.99 3.39
C LYS A 130 -24.34 8.59 4.71
N GLN A 131 -23.68 9.52 5.38
CA GLN A 131 -22.81 9.25 6.54
C GLN A 131 -21.77 8.17 6.23
N GLN A 132 -21.15 8.26 5.06
CA GLN A 132 -20.18 7.30 4.54
C GLN A 132 -18.91 8.02 4.09
N THR A 133 -17.79 7.30 4.10
CA THR A 133 -16.53 7.78 3.53
C THR A 133 -15.93 6.70 2.65
N GLU A 134 -15.57 7.06 1.44
CA GLU A 134 -14.91 6.16 0.49
C GLU A 134 -13.40 6.38 0.51
N TYR A 135 -12.66 5.28 0.55
CA TYR A 135 -11.21 5.23 0.46
C TYR A 135 -10.82 4.47 -0.80
N ASP A 136 -10.04 5.10 -1.67
CA ASP A 136 -9.67 4.58 -2.97
C ASP A 136 -8.18 4.28 -3.05
N TRP A 137 -7.82 3.12 -3.63
CA TRP A 137 -6.45 2.74 -3.98
C TRP A 137 -6.37 2.40 -5.45
N ARG A 138 -5.44 3.05 -6.17
CA ARG A 138 -5.12 2.69 -7.56
C ARG A 138 -4.18 1.48 -7.56
N TYR A 139 -4.47 0.50 -8.41
CA TYR A 139 -3.62 -0.66 -8.63
C TYR A 139 -3.65 -1.10 -10.10
N LEU A 140 -2.75 -1.99 -10.51
CA LEU A 140 -2.80 -2.62 -11.82
C LEU A 140 -3.39 -4.02 -11.69
N SER A 141 -4.50 -4.27 -12.39
CA SER A 141 -5.12 -5.61 -12.47
C SER A 141 -4.39 -6.50 -13.49
N SER A 142 -3.76 -5.87 -14.46
CA SER A 142 -2.81 -6.43 -15.44
C SER A 142 -1.72 -5.38 -15.71
N PRO A 143 -0.63 -5.70 -16.42
CA PRO A 143 0.49 -4.78 -16.58
C PRO A 143 0.13 -3.37 -17.10
N THR A 144 -1.00 -3.22 -17.77
CA THR A 144 -1.37 -1.96 -18.45
C THR A 144 -2.76 -1.42 -18.08
N VAL A 145 -3.54 -2.15 -17.24
CA VAL A 145 -4.93 -1.76 -16.94
C VAL A 145 -5.05 -1.27 -15.50
N PRO A 146 -5.17 0.07 -15.30
CA PRO A 146 -5.36 0.65 -13.97
C PRO A 146 -6.80 0.41 -13.48
N HIS A 147 -6.90 0.00 -12.23
CA HIS A 147 -8.15 -0.18 -11.49
C HIS A 147 -8.11 0.64 -10.21
N ILE A 148 -9.31 0.94 -9.71
CA ILE A 148 -9.52 1.50 -8.38
C ILE A 148 -10.16 0.43 -7.50
N PHE A 149 -9.52 0.13 -6.38
CA PHE A 149 -10.14 -0.60 -5.28
C PHE A 149 -10.71 0.42 -4.31
N THR A 150 -12.01 0.35 -4.04
CA THR A 150 -12.74 1.24 -3.14
C THR A 150 -13.21 0.48 -1.92
N THR A 151 -13.00 1.07 -0.74
CA THR A 151 -13.60 0.62 0.52
C THR A 151 -14.54 1.71 1.02
N VAL A 152 -15.80 1.35 1.26
CA VAL A 152 -16.81 2.24 1.85
C VAL A 152 -16.87 2.01 3.34
N PHE A 153 -16.73 3.08 4.11
CA PHE A 153 -16.83 3.09 5.57
C PHE A 153 -18.12 3.78 6.01
N ASP A 154 -18.69 3.32 7.13
CA ASP A 154 -19.83 3.96 7.81
C ASP A 154 -19.39 5.18 8.65
N ALA A 155 -20.36 5.73 9.43
CA ALA A 155 -20.12 6.87 10.32
C ALA A 155 -19.12 6.55 11.45
N ASP A 156 -19.02 5.29 11.86
CA ASP A 156 -18.08 4.82 12.89
C ASP A 156 -16.73 4.39 12.32
N LEU A 157 -16.51 4.70 11.03
CA LEU A 157 -15.31 4.34 10.28
C LEU A 157 -15.05 2.82 10.26
N ARG A 158 -16.13 2.05 10.09
CA ARG A 158 -16.10 0.60 9.86
C ARG A 158 -16.43 0.28 8.42
N VAL A 159 -15.75 -0.70 7.86
CA VAL A 159 -15.99 -1.18 6.49
C VAL A 159 -17.43 -1.65 6.36
N LEU A 160 -18.17 -1.09 5.42
CA LEU A 160 -19.49 -1.54 4.97
C LEU A 160 -19.37 -2.48 3.78
N SER A 161 -18.60 -2.07 2.79
CA SER A 161 -18.45 -2.82 1.54
C SER A 161 -17.14 -2.47 0.85
N THR A 162 -16.75 -3.32 -0.09
CA THR A 162 -15.61 -3.10 -0.97
C THR A 162 -16.01 -3.34 -2.43
N GLY A 163 -15.30 -2.70 -3.34
CA GLY A 163 -15.49 -2.89 -4.77
C GLY A 163 -14.21 -2.63 -5.55
N SER A 164 -14.17 -3.09 -6.78
CA SER A 164 -13.07 -2.82 -7.69
C SER A 164 -13.61 -2.59 -9.09
N ALA A 165 -13.14 -1.53 -9.74
CA ALA A 165 -13.53 -1.19 -11.10
C ALA A 165 -12.36 -0.61 -11.88
N GLU A 166 -12.42 -0.71 -13.20
CA GLU A 166 -11.45 -0.05 -14.08
C GLU A 166 -11.48 1.46 -13.88
N GLU A 167 -10.32 2.11 -13.76
CA GLU A 167 -10.21 3.54 -13.45
C GLU A 167 -10.92 4.42 -14.49
N ALA A 168 -10.88 4.04 -15.77
CA ALA A 168 -11.58 4.74 -16.84
C ALA A 168 -13.11 4.80 -16.63
N LEU A 169 -13.70 3.82 -15.94
CA LEU A 169 -15.13 3.77 -15.62
C LEU A 169 -15.49 4.58 -14.37
N VAL A 170 -14.56 4.68 -13.42
CA VAL A 170 -14.76 5.43 -12.16
C VAL A 170 -14.53 6.92 -12.36
N ASN A 171 -13.57 7.29 -13.23
CA ASN A 171 -13.20 8.68 -13.53
C ASN A 171 -13.27 8.95 -15.04
N PRO A 172 -14.45 8.98 -15.67
CA PRO A 172 -14.58 9.13 -17.12
C PRO A 172 -14.05 10.46 -17.67
N MET A 173 -13.76 11.45 -16.83
CA MET A 173 -13.21 12.75 -17.22
C MET A 173 -11.70 12.92 -16.92
N GLY A 174 -11.01 11.89 -16.46
CA GLY A 174 -9.58 11.95 -16.10
C GLY A 174 -8.60 11.90 -17.28
N GLY A 175 -9.07 11.86 -18.51
CA GLY A 175 -8.28 11.64 -19.71
C GLY A 175 -7.96 12.86 -20.58
N GLN A 176 -8.26 14.10 -20.14
CA GLN A 176 -7.93 15.30 -20.91
C GLN A 176 -7.45 16.44 -20.01
N ARG A 177 -6.16 16.46 -19.76
CA ARG A 177 -5.38 17.71 -19.59
C ARG A 177 -3.92 17.45 -19.90
#